data_afec6694947386dc9468d034dc49f47c
#
_entry.id   afec6694947386dc9468d034dc49f47c
#
_cell.length_a   1.000
_cell.length_b   1.000
_cell.length_c   1.000
_cell.angle_alpha   90.00
_cell.angle_beta   90.00
_cell.angle_gamma   90.00
#
_symmetry.space_group_name_H-M   'P 1'
#
loop_
_entity.id
_entity.type
_entity.pdbx_description
1 polymer ?
#
loop_
_entity_poly.entity_id
_entity_poly.type
_entity_poly.pdbx_seq_one_letter_code
_entity_poly.pdbx_strand_id
1 'polypeptide(L)'
;MKDCLLIGFNDTDFEDFVEMIRGMGESTGTFRDLNLAFCEIDGRPYRCLDLLNHLMDRAGMSPETPYENCDFVWPVILYLGSYLHRRGFTFDYVNLFHRDKDELVRKLTENSYRAIAITTTVYVSPHPIIEIVELIRDIDVDAPVIIGGPYIANQQKVMSEEALSMLLSHLGGDLYVFSAEGEATLAKVLQRLREDAPLDDVENLAVRVGDADFEFHPLKTERNDLEHEPVNYALFGGDQIGEFVSLRTAKSCPFACSFCGFPQRAGKYTYTGLDAVARDLDAIRELGTVTTLTFLDDTFNVPKGRFKDILRLMIDRDYGFRWNSFYRSDHGDAETIELMAASGCEGVFLGIESGSDAMLERMNNSARRADYFAAIRKFHEVGISTYGSFIVGFPGESTQTVEETIEFIETSAPTFYRAQLYYLDPATPVWRDREKLGVTGGGFEWTHPTMTSGQASDIIERMFIEIKNSTWAPQHGFEDWSIYYLKRRGFSLEEVVAFVAGFNRLVKMKLRGPGASDMPQTILDDLTTLASQTRRRYLTRPLAAPAKPPNTAQPPIEARRTRLTVIPSDGAPQ
;
A
#
# COMPACT_ATOMS: atom_id res chain seq x y z
N MET A 1 -9.89 -11.14 -30.73
CA MET A 1 -9.45 -11.76 -29.46
C MET A 1 -8.20 -11.05 -28.95
N LYS A 2 -8.20 -10.56 -27.71
CA LYS A 2 -7.03 -9.99 -27.03
C LYS A 2 -6.28 -11.06 -26.24
N ASP A 3 -5.02 -10.80 -25.88
CA ASP A 3 -4.21 -11.83 -25.20
C ASP A 3 -4.55 -11.91 -23.71
N CYS A 4 -4.80 -10.78 -23.05
CA CYS A 4 -5.04 -10.77 -21.60
C CYS A 4 -6.07 -9.71 -21.18
N LEU A 5 -6.92 -10.05 -20.22
CA LEU A 5 -7.66 -9.09 -19.40
C LEU A 5 -7.00 -9.05 -18.01
N LEU A 6 -6.46 -7.89 -17.62
CA LEU A 6 -5.87 -7.68 -16.29
C LEU A 6 -6.93 -7.18 -15.32
N ILE A 7 -7.05 -7.81 -14.15
CA ILE A 7 -7.94 -7.37 -13.07
C ILE A 7 -7.09 -6.87 -11.91
N GLY A 8 -7.30 -5.61 -11.55
CA GLY A 8 -6.55 -4.91 -10.51
C GLY A 8 -7.06 -5.20 -9.10
N PHE A 9 -7.32 -4.15 -8.33
CA PHE A 9 -7.66 -4.27 -6.92
C PHE A 9 -9.16 -4.49 -6.70
N ASN A 10 -9.49 -5.31 -5.71
CA ASN A 10 -10.83 -5.48 -5.17
C ASN A 10 -10.84 -5.09 -3.68
N ASP A 11 -11.65 -4.10 -3.33
CA ASP A 11 -12.01 -3.78 -1.95
C ASP A 11 -13.37 -4.44 -1.68
N THR A 12 -13.38 -5.55 -0.97
CA THR A 12 -14.60 -6.31 -0.67
C THR A 12 -15.63 -5.47 0.06
N ASP A 13 -16.92 -5.85 0.00
CA ASP A 13 -17.96 -5.17 0.79
C ASP A 13 -17.56 -5.12 2.26
N PHE A 14 -17.55 -3.91 2.83
CA PHE A 14 -17.02 -3.71 4.15
C PHE A 14 -17.97 -4.20 5.25
N GLU A 15 -19.28 -4.16 5.03
CA GLU A 15 -20.28 -4.68 5.97
C GLU A 15 -20.15 -6.20 6.09
N ASP A 16 -20.06 -6.91 4.96
CA ASP A 16 -19.83 -8.35 4.91
C ASP A 16 -18.49 -8.72 5.55
N PHE A 17 -17.44 -7.93 5.30
CA PHE A 17 -16.13 -8.15 5.91
C PHE A 17 -16.16 -8.01 7.44
N VAL A 18 -16.83 -6.99 7.97
CA VAL A 18 -17.01 -6.79 9.42
C VAL A 18 -17.78 -7.96 10.04
N GLU A 19 -18.88 -8.42 9.40
CA GLU A 19 -19.66 -9.55 9.88
C GLU A 19 -18.84 -10.85 9.91
N MET A 20 -18.07 -11.11 8.86
CA MET A 20 -17.20 -12.28 8.78
C MET A 20 -16.14 -12.28 9.90
N ILE A 21 -15.42 -11.16 10.09
CA ILE A 21 -14.39 -11.06 11.14
C ILE A 21 -15.02 -11.11 12.54
N ARG A 22 -16.19 -10.50 12.75
CA ARG A 22 -16.96 -10.61 14.01
C ARG A 22 -17.35 -12.06 14.31
N GLY A 23 -17.71 -12.84 13.28
CA GLY A 23 -17.99 -14.26 13.39
C GLY A 23 -16.80 -15.12 13.86
N MET A 24 -15.57 -14.66 13.69
CA MET A 24 -14.36 -15.32 14.23
C MET A 24 -14.20 -15.10 15.74
N GLY A 25 -14.94 -14.14 16.33
CA GLY A 25 -14.95 -13.82 17.75
C GLY A 25 -14.49 -12.39 18.04
N GLU A 26 -15.28 -11.66 18.80
CA GLU A 26 -15.01 -10.25 19.12
C GLU A 26 -13.80 -10.04 20.05
N SER A 27 -13.30 -11.09 20.70
CA SER A 27 -12.11 -11.05 21.54
C SER A 27 -10.80 -11.31 20.77
N THR A 28 -10.88 -11.70 19.49
CA THR A 28 -9.70 -11.96 18.67
C THR A 28 -8.93 -10.68 18.37
N GLY A 29 -7.61 -10.78 18.25
CA GLY A 29 -6.76 -9.65 17.86
C GLY A 29 -7.19 -9.05 16.52
N THR A 30 -7.61 -9.88 15.56
CA THR A 30 -8.11 -9.45 14.25
C THR A 30 -9.37 -8.59 14.36
N PHE A 31 -10.37 -9.00 15.16
CA PHE A 31 -11.59 -8.20 15.32
C PHE A 31 -11.30 -6.90 16.09
N ARG A 32 -10.50 -6.98 17.16
CA ARG A 32 -10.17 -5.81 17.98
C ARG A 32 -9.43 -4.73 17.17
N ASP A 33 -8.52 -5.14 16.28
CA ASP A 33 -7.84 -4.21 15.37
C ASP A 33 -8.85 -3.59 14.38
N LEU A 34 -9.69 -4.40 13.73
CA LEU A 34 -10.74 -3.93 12.83
C LEU A 34 -11.72 -3.00 13.54
N ASN A 35 -12.06 -3.26 14.81
CA ASN A 35 -13.02 -2.47 15.59
C ASN A 35 -12.59 -1.01 15.84
N LEU A 36 -11.30 -0.68 15.64
CA LEU A 36 -10.78 0.69 15.66
C LEU A 36 -10.88 1.41 14.31
N ALA A 37 -11.29 0.72 13.25
CA ALA A 37 -11.26 1.22 11.88
C ALA A 37 -12.60 1.74 11.37
N PHE A 38 -13.71 1.56 12.10
CA PHE A 38 -15.05 1.97 11.67
C PHE A 38 -15.89 2.51 12.80
N CYS A 39 -16.79 3.44 12.47
CA CYS A 39 -17.90 3.84 13.33
C CYS A 39 -19.18 3.14 12.89
N GLU A 40 -20.22 3.15 13.74
CA GLU A 40 -21.54 2.61 13.42
C GLU A 40 -22.58 3.72 13.42
N ILE A 41 -23.42 3.78 12.37
CA ILE A 41 -24.55 4.68 12.25
C ILE A 41 -25.76 3.84 11.81
N ASP A 42 -26.82 3.90 12.60
CA ASP A 42 -28.04 3.12 12.35
C ASP A 42 -27.78 1.60 12.17
N GLY A 43 -26.77 1.07 12.88
CA GLY A 43 -26.38 -0.34 12.86
C GLY A 43 -25.48 -0.75 11.69
N ARG A 44 -25.08 0.18 10.81
CA ARG A 44 -24.17 -0.09 9.69
C ARG A 44 -22.77 0.41 9.99
N PRO A 45 -21.72 -0.35 9.63
CA PRO A 45 -20.33 0.06 9.77
C PRO A 45 -19.93 1.03 8.65
N TYR A 46 -19.19 2.09 9.01
CA TYR A 46 -18.62 3.06 8.07
C TYR A 46 -17.14 3.26 8.37
N ARG A 47 -16.28 3.03 7.39
CA ARG A 47 -14.89 3.48 7.43
C ARG A 47 -14.83 5.00 7.28
N CYS A 48 -13.66 5.59 7.43
CA CYS A 48 -13.50 7.05 7.40
C CYS A 48 -14.00 7.68 6.09
N LEU A 49 -13.64 7.14 4.92
CA LEU A 49 -14.08 7.66 3.62
C LEU A 49 -15.54 7.27 3.32
N ASP A 50 -16.00 6.10 3.78
CA ASP A 50 -17.42 5.71 3.64
C ASP A 50 -18.33 6.68 4.41
N LEU A 51 -17.91 7.08 5.61
CA LEU A 51 -18.61 8.13 6.39
C LEU A 51 -18.64 9.45 5.62
N LEU A 52 -17.51 9.87 5.02
CA LEU A 52 -17.47 11.09 4.23
C LEU A 52 -18.46 11.04 3.07
N ASN A 53 -18.52 9.95 2.32
CA ASN A 53 -19.47 9.74 1.23
C ASN A 53 -20.92 9.78 1.75
N HIS A 54 -21.21 9.07 2.84
CA HIS A 54 -22.54 9.05 3.45
C HIS A 54 -23.02 10.46 3.86
N LEU A 55 -22.15 11.26 4.50
CA LEU A 55 -22.47 12.62 4.91
C LEU A 55 -22.69 13.56 3.71
N MET A 56 -21.89 13.38 2.64
CA MET A 56 -22.05 14.13 1.39
C MET A 56 -23.36 13.79 0.69
N ASP A 57 -23.74 12.51 0.67
CA ASP A 57 -25.01 12.07 0.10
C ASP A 57 -26.20 12.68 0.86
N ARG A 58 -26.20 12.59 2.17
CA ARG A 58 -27.24 13.22 3.03
C ARG A 58 -27.33 14.74 2.84
N ALA A 59 -26.22 15.40 2.52
CA ALA A 59 -26.17 16.84 2.24
C ALA A 59 -26.57 17.19 0.80
N GLY A 60 -26.85 16.22 -0.08
CA GLY A 60 -27.14 16.44 -1.50
C GLY A 60 -25.92 17.00 -2.26
N MET A 61 -24.69 16.63 -1.85
CA MET A 61 -23.44 17.15 -2.37
C MET A 61 -22.46 16.04 -2.81
N SER A 62 -22.98 14.85 -3.09
CA SER A 62 -22.17 13.71 -3.55
C SER A 62 -21.29 14.09 -4.74
N PRO A 63 -20.01 13.71 -4.75
CA PRO A 63 -19.18 13.83 -5.94
C PRO A 63 -19.63 12.82 -7.02
N GLU A 64 -19.28 13.07 -8.29
CA GLU A 64 -19.54 12.10 -9.36
C GLU A 64 -18.84 10.76 -9.10
N THR A 65 -17.61 10.83 -8.60
CA THR A 65 -16.85 9.66 -8.13
C THR A 65 -16.76 9.74 -6.61
N PRO A 66 -17.25 8.72 -5.88
CA PRO A 66 -17.11 8.66 -4.43
C PRO A 66 -15.66 8.80 -3.97
N TYR A 67 -15.45 9.28 -2.75
CA TYR A 67 -14.12 9.30 -2.14
C TYR A 67 -13.69 7.87 -1.82
N GLU A 68 -12.60 7.42 -2.43
CA GLU A 68 -12.05 6.08 -2.24
C GLU A 68 -10.56 6.12 -1.94
N ASN A 69 -10.10 5.12 -1.22
CA ASN A 69 -8.67 4.98 -0.88
C ASN A 69 -7.78 4.72 -2.12
N CYS A 70 -8.34 4.14 -3.17
CA CYS A 70 -7.62 3.67 -4.36
C CYS A 70 -8.09 4.34 -5.66
N ASP A 71 -8.57 5.60 -5.63
CA ASP A 71 -9.04 6.33 -6.81
C ASP A 71 -7.86 6.77 -7.71
N PHE A 72 -7.10 5.80 -8.19
CA PHE A 72 -6.01 5.94 -9.16
C PHE A 72 -5.81 4.62 -9.91
N VAL A 73 -5.13 4.64 -11.04
CA VAL A 73 -4.82 3.38 -11.74
C VAL A 73 -3.88 2.56 -10.89
N TRP A 74 -4.32 1.34 -10.56
CA TRP A 74 -3.58 0.43 -9.69
C TRP A 74 -2.17 0.17 -10.24
N PRO A 75 -1.11 0.37 -9.46
CA PRO A 75 0.26 0.34 -9.98
C PRO A 75 0.61 -0.94 -10.74
N VAL A 76 0.09 -2.08 -10.26
CA VAL A 76 0.36 -3.39 -10.91
C VAL A 76 -0.19 -3.42 -12.33
N ILE A 77 -1.34 -2.79 -12.59
CA ILE A 77 -1.92 -2.67 -13.95
C ILE A 77 -0.96 -1.89 -14.86
N LEU A 78 -0.39 -0.78 -14.36
CA LEU A 78 0.57 0.03 -15.12
C LEU A 78 1.82 -0.77 -15.49
N TYR A 79 2.40 -1.49 -14.51
CA TYR A 79 3.60 -2.29 -14.72
C TYR A 79 3.35 -3.51 -15.62
N LEU A 80 2.34 -4.35 -15.32
CA LEU A 80 2.01 -5.53 -16.10
C LEU A 80 1.59 -5.16 -17.53
N GLY A 81 0.71 -4.19 -17.70
CA GLY A 81 0.25 -3.76 -19.02
C GLY A 81 1.40 -3.24 -19.88
N SER A 82 2.31 -2.43 -19.30
CA SER A 82 3.49 -1.93 -20.00
C SER A 82 4.46 -3.06 -20.36
N TYR A 83 4.67 -4.02 -19.45
CA TYR A 83 5.53 -5.17 -19.66
C TYR A 83 5.02 -6.07 -20.81
N LEU A 84 3.72 -6.37 -20.81
CA LEU A 84 3.07 -7.16 -21.85
C LEU A 84 3.09 -6.45 -23.19
N HIS A 85 2.77 -5.17 -23.23
CA HIS A 85 2.75 -4.38 -24.47
C HIS A 85 4.12 -4.35 -25.16
N ARG A 86 5.22 -4.16 -24.41
CA ARG A 86 6.59 -4.20 -24.98
C ARG A 86 6.94 -5.54 -25.63
N ARG A 87 6.28 -6.61 -25.22
CA ARG A 87 6.46 -7.97 -25.78
C ARG A 87 5.44 -8.31 -26.87
N GLY A 88 4.67 -7.31 -27.32
CA GLY A 88 3.70 -7.45 -28.42
C GLY A 88 2.41 -8.17 -28.02
N PHE A 89 2.08 -8.22 -26.72
CA PHE A 89 0.79 -8.70 -26.26
C PHE A 89 -0.23 -7.56 -26.22
N THR A 90 -1.46 -7.89 -26.57
CA THR A 90 -2.62 -7.01 -26.44
C THR A 90 -3.31 -7.28 -25.12
N PHE A 91 -3.74 -6.22 -24.43
CA PHE A 91 -4.43 -6.35 -23.16
C PHE A 91 -5.58 -5.35 -23.02
N ASP A 92 -6.48 -5.67 -22.11
CA ASP A 92 -7.41 -4.76 -21.46
C ASP A 92 -7.22 -4.84 -19.95
N TYR A 93 -7.88 -3.96 -19.23
CA TYR A 93 -7.86 -4.01 -17.77
C TYR A 93 -9.19 -3.55 -17.15
N VAL A 94 -9.45 -4.02 -15.93
CA VAL A 94 -10.44 -3.49 -15.00
C VAL A 94 -9.65 -3.04 -13.78
N ASN A 95 -9.74 -1.76 -13.43
CA ASN A 95 -8.86 -1.16 -12.43
C ASN A 95 -9.27 -1.53 -10.99
N LEU A 96 -10.51 -1.20 -10.62
CA LEU A 96 -11.07 -1.44 -9.29
C LEU A 96 -12.31 -2.35 -9.45
N PHE A 97 -12.13 -3.63 -9.17
CA PHE A 97 -13.19 -4.61 -9.39
C PHE A 97 -14.50 -4.26 -8.67
N HIS A 98 -14.42 -3.89 -7.39
CA HIS A 98 -15.61 -3.58 -6.57
C HIS A 98 -16.45 -2.43 -7.15
N ARG A 99 -15.82 -1.49 -7.87
CA ARG A 99 -16.50 -0.36 -8.53
C ARG A 99 -16.89 -0.67 -9.97
N ASP A 100 -16.04 -1.40 -10.67
CA ASP A 100 -16.10 -1.56 -12.12
C ASP A 100 -16.63 -2.94 -12.54
N LYS A 101 -17.50 -3.59 -11.70
CA LYS A 101 -18.11 -4.92 -11.99
C LYS A 101 -18.85 -4.95 -13.31
N ASP A 102 -19.67 -3.93 -13.60
CA ASP A 102 -20.40 -3.82 -14.86
C ASP A 102 -19.48 -3.71 -16.08
N GLU A 103 -18.36 -3.01 -15.92
CA GLU A 103 -17.31 -2.91 -16.95
C GLU A 103 -16.65 -4.27 -17.20
N LEU A 104 -16.39 -5.06 -16.15
CA LEU A 104 -15.90 -6.42 -16.29
C LEU A 104 -16.88 -7.29 -17.05
N VAL A 105 -18.15 -7.30 -16.64
CA VAL A 105 -19.22 -8.05 -17.32
C VAL A 105 -19.30 -7.66 -18.79
N ARG A 106 -19.33 -6.37 -19.09
CA ARG A 106 -19.36 -5.85 -20.46
C ARG A 106 -18.14 -6.32 -21.28
N LYS A 107 -16.93 -6.22 -20.71
CA LYS A 107 -15.71 -6.65 -21.40
C LYS A 107 -15.71 -8.14 -21.70
N LEU A 108 -16.15 -8.98 -20.78
CA LEU A 108 -16.20 -10.43 -20.95
C LEU A 108 -17.29 -10.88 -21.93
N THR A 109 -18.40 -10.14 -22.02
CA THR A 109 -19.50 -10.46 -22.95
C THR A 109 -19.28 -9.94 -24.38
N GLU A 110 -18.62 -8.79 -24.53
CA GLU A 110 -18.40 -8.16 -25.83
C GLU A 110 -17.07 -8.57 -26.49
N ASN A 111 -16.09 -9.05 -25.73
CA ASN A 111 -14.75 -9.38 -26.23
C ASN A 111 -14.34 -10.80 -25.84
N SER A 112 -13.38 -11.35 -26.59
CA SER A 112 -12.71 -12.62 -26.27
C SER A 112 -11.29 -12.37 -25.83
N TYR A 113 -10.87 -13.06 -24.77
CA TYR A 113 -9.52 -13.02 -24.21
C TYR A 113 -8.90 -14.42 -24.21
N ARG A 114 -7.56 -14.50 -24.36
CA ARG A 114 -6.82 -15.78 -24.22
C ARG A 114 -6.65 -16.18 -22.77
N ALA A 115 -6.59 -15.19 -21.88
CA ALA A 115 -6.51 -15.40 -20.43
C ALA A 115 -7.07 -14.19 -19.68
N ILE A 116 -7.50 -14.41 -18.43
CA ILE A 116 -7.88 -13.39 -17.46
C ILE A 116 -6.88 -13.47 -16.31
N ALA A 117 -6.16 -12.40 -16.02
CA ALA A 117 -5.14 -12.37 -14.98
C ALA A 117 -5.58 -11.49 -13.80
N ILE A 118 -5.64 -12.10 -12.61
CA ILE A 118 -6.00 -11.45 -11.35
C ILE A 118 -4.73 -11.17 -10.55
N THR A 119 -4.55 -9.92 -10.14
CA THR A 119 -3.44 -9.50 -9.29
C THR A 119 -3.81 -9.63 -7.81
N THR A 120 -2.86 -10.09 -6.97
CA THR A 120 -3.10 -10.30 -5.53
C THR A 120 -2.26 -9.39 -4.64
N THR A 121 -1.88 -8.22 -5.16
CA THR A 121 -1.09 -7.23 -4.42
C THR A 121 -1.94 -6.63 -3.30
N VAL A 122 -1.36 -6.54 -2.10
CA VAL A 122 -1.93 -6.09 -0.82
C VAL A 122 -3.06 -6.96 -0.25
N TYR A 123 -3.43 -8.05 -0.85
CA TYR A 123 -4.40 -8.95 -0.24
C TYR A 123 -3.79 -9.72 0.94
N VAL A 124 -4.55 -9.80 2.02
CA VAL A 124 -4.21 -10.57 3.23
C VAL A 124 -5.14 -11.76 3.44
N SER A 125 -6.21 -11.85 2.66
CA SER A 125 -7.21 -12.92 2.72
C SER A 125 -7.60 -13.41 1.32
N PRO A 126 -8.20 -14.58 1.18
CA PRO A 126 -8.66 -15.12 -0.11
C PRO A 126 -9.92 -14.44 -0.67
N HIS A 127 -10.75 -13.79 0.17
CA HIS A 127 -12.07 -13.29 -0.20
C HIS A 127 -12.10 -12.37 -1.43
N PRO A 128 -11.20 -11.36 -1.55
CA PRO A 128 -11.22 -10.49 -2.73
C PRO A 128 -11.00 -11.24 -4.04
N ILE A 129 -10.24 -12.34 -3.97
CA ILE A 129 -9.95 -13.18 -5.15
C ILE A 129 -11.16 -14.03 -5.50
N ILE A 130 -11.77 -14.67 -4.50
CA ILE A 130 -12.94 -15.55 -4.69
C ILE A 130 -14.07 -14.79 -5.33
N GLU A 131 -14.40 -13.59 -4.83
CA GLU A 131 -15.45 -12.73 -5.38
C GLU A 131 -15.24 -12.41 -6.87
N ILE A 132 -14.00 -12.13 -7.27
CA ILE A 132 -13.65 -11.89 -8.68
C ILE A 132 -13.87 -13.17 -9.52
N VAL A 133 -13.36 -14.31 -9.01
CA VAL A 133 -13.44 -15.59 -9.74
C VAL A 133 -14.87 -16.05 -9.89
N GLU A 134 -15.69 -15.95 -8.83
CA GLU A 134 -17.12 -16.29 -8.87
C GLU A 134 -17.85 -15.50 -9.95
N LEU A 135 -17.67 -14.17 -10.00
CA LEU A 135 -18.29 -13.34 -11.04
C LEU A 135 -17.84 -13.75 -12.46
N ILE A 136 -16.56 -14.09 -12.65
CA ILE A 136 -16.06 -14.55 -13.96
C ILE A 136 -16.70 -15.88 -14.34
N ARG A 137 -16.82 -16.83 -13.40
CA ARG A 137 -17.43 -18.15 -13.65
C ARG A 137 -18.93 -18.05 -13.95
N ASP A 138 -19.63 -17.12 -13.31
CA ASP A 138 -21.05 -16.88 -13.58
C ASP A 138 -21.32 -16.39 -15.02
N ILE A 139 -20.33 -15.77 -15.66
CA ILE A 139 -20.44 -15.30 -17.06
C ILE A 139 -20.17 -16.43 -18.07
N ASP A 140 -19.64 -17.58 -17.62
CA ASP A 140 -19.35 -18.77 -18.43
C ASP A 140 -18.39 -18.50 -19.61
N VAL A 141 -17.22 -17.90 -19.31
CA VAL A 141 -16.17 -17.65 -20.31
C VAL A 141 -15.13 -18.77 -20.33
N ASP A 142 -14.72 -19.18 -21.53
CA ASP A 142 -13.75 -20.26 -21.76
C ASP A 142 -12.30 -19.88 -21.41
N ALA A 143 -12.01 -18.57 -21.23
CA ALA A 143 -10.65 -18.10 -20.97
C ALA A 143 -10.13 -18.57 -19.60
N PRO A 144 -8.92 -19.15 -19.52
CA PRO A 144 -8.34 -19.55 -18.25
C PRO A 144 -8.10 -18.36 -17.32
N VAL A 145 -8.40 -18.56 -16.04
CA VAL A 145 -8.17 -17.58 -14.97
C VAL A 145 -6.80 -17.83 -14.35
N ILE A 146 -5.91 -16.85 -14.47
CA ILE A 146 -4.55 -16.84 -13.93
C ILE A 146 -4.54 -15.98 -12.68
N ILE A 147 -4.11 -16.52 -11.54
CA ILE A 147 -4.03 -15.79 -10.27
C ILE A 147 -2.55 -15.69 -9.86
N GLY A 148 -2.06 -14.47 -9.63
CA GLY A 148 -0.65 -14.27 -9.29
C GLY A 148 -0.40 -13.04 -8.41
N GLY A 149 0.82 -12.93 -7.92
CA GLY A 149 1.28 -11.81 -7.10
C GLY A 149 1.61 -12.19 -5.64
N PRO A 150 1.85 -11.20 -4.77
CA PRO A 150 2.42 -11.41 -3.45
C PRO A 150 1.64 -12.35 -2.54
N TYR A 151 0.29 -12.30 -2.55
CA TYR A 151 -0.50 -13.21 -1.72
C TYR A 151 -0.20 -14.67 -2.06
N ILE A 152 -0.34 -15.04 -3.33
CA ILE A 152 -0.10 -16.43 -3.79
C ILE A 152 1.35 -16.85 -3.56
N ALA A 153 2.31 -16.00 -3.89
CA ALA A 153 3.74 -16.27 -3.69
C ALA A 153 4.11 -16.45 -2.19
N ASN A 154 3.41 -15.78 -1.28
CA ASN A 154 3.62 -15.93 0.15
C ASN A 154 3.02 -17.24 0.68
N GLN A 155 1.80 -17.61 0.25
CA GLN A 155 1.18 -18.88 0.67
C GLN A 155 2.03 -20.09 0.25
N GLN A 156 2.58 -20.07 -0.97
CA GLN A 156 3.49 -21.11 -1.45
C GLN A 156 4.72 -21.30 -0.54
N LYS A 157 5.24 -20.23 0.07
CA LYS A 157 6.42 -20.30 0.96
C LYS A 157 6.16 -20.86 2.34
N VAL A 158 4.90 -20.78 2.82
CA VAL A 158 4.56 -21.07 4.22
C VAL A 158 3.67 -22.29 4.41
N MET A 159 2.96 -22.72 3.36
CA MET A 159 2.04 -23.86 3.40
C MET A 159 2.73 -25.15 2.95
N SER A 160 2.23 -26.31 3.44
CA SER A 160 2.51 -27.59 2.82
C SER A 160 1.85 -27.67 1.45
N GLU A 161 2.35 -28.54 0.56
CA GLU A 161 1.79 -28.71 -0.78
C GLU A 161 0.31 -29.12 -0.74
N GLU A 162 -0.07 -29.97 0.22
CA GLU A 162 -1.47 -30.40 0.43
C GLU A 162 -2.36 -29.22 0.83
N ALA A 163 -1.95 -28.41 1.82
CA ALA A 163 -2.70 -27.24 2.27
C ALA A 163 -2.76 -26.16 1.16
N LEU A 164 -1.68 -26.01 0.41
CA LEU A 164 -1.63 -25.10 -0.73
C LEU A 164 -2.62 -25.54 -1.81
N SER A 165 -2.64 -26.83 -2.20
CA SER A 165 -3.58 -27.36 -3.19
C SER A 165 -5.04 -27.12 -2.78
N MET A 166 -5.36 -27.30 -1.50
CA MET A 166 -6.70 -27.00 -0.96
C MET A 166 -7.04 -25.50 -1.12
N LEU A 167 -6.10 -24.60 -0.78
CA LEU A 167 -6.30 -23.16 -0.97
C LEU A 167 -6.51 -22.82 -2.43
N LEU A 168 -5.63 -23.31 -3.33
CA LEU A 168 -5.73 -23.04 -4.77
C LEU A 168 -7.05 -23.56 -5.35
N SER A 169 -7.50 -24.73 -4.92
CA SER A 169 -8.81 -25.27 -5.30
C SER A 169 -9.96 -24.34 -4.88
N HIS A 170 -9.89 -23.83 -3.64
CA HIS A 170 -10.90 -22.93 -3.08
C HIS A 170 -10.92 -21.56 -3.78
N LEU A 171 -9.78 -21.05 -4.25
CA LEU A 171 -9.69 -19.81 -5.02
C LEU A 171 -10.27 -19.92 -6.42
N GLY A 172 -10.42 -21.12 -7.00
CA GLY A 172 -11.12 -21.38 -8.25
C GLY A 172 -10.40 -20.97 -9.54
N GLY A 173 -9.12 -20.58 -9.49
CA GLY A 173 -8.30 -20.28 -10.67
C GLY A 173 -7.85 -21.54 -11.43
N ASP A 174 -7.45 -21.39 -12.69
CA ASP A 174 -6.93 -22.48 -13.53
C ASP A 174 -5.39 -22.54 -13.45
N LEU A 175 -4.74 -21.38 -13.34
CA LEU A 175 -3.29 -21.23 -13.29
C LEU A 175 -2.90 -20.30 -12.13
N TYR A 176 -1.80 -20.64 -11.43
CA TYR A 176 -1.30 -19.84 -10.31
C TYR A 176 0.18 -19.49 -10.49
N VAL A 177 0.52 -18.20 -10.38
CA VAL A 177 1.88 -17.71 -10.54
C VAL A 177 2.52 -17.46 -9.18
N PHE A 178 3.54 -18.23 -8.83
CA PHE A 178 4.30 -18.17 -7.56
C PHE A 178 5.49 -17.22 -7.59
N SER A 179 5.41 -16.17 -8.37
CA SER A 179 6.38 -15.09 -8.34
C SER A 179 5.75 -13.83 -7.77
N ALA A 180 6.45 -13.16 -6.86
CA ALA A 180 5.97 -11.89 -6.31
C ALA A 180 5.94 -10.76 -7.37
N GLU A 181 6.77 -10.86 -8.40
CA GLU A 181 6.78 -9.96 -9.57
C GLU A 181 5.83 -10.50 -10.66
N GLY A 182 6.05 -11.71 -11.14
CA GLY A 182 5.15 -12.47 -12.01
C GLY A 182 5.07 -12.05 -13.48
N GLU A 183 5.66 -10.91 -13.86
CA GLU A 183 5.53 -10.35 -15.21
C GLU A 183 6.11 -11.29 -16.28
N ALA A 184 7.30 -11.86 -16.02
CA ALA A 184 7.96 -12.75 -16.98
C ALA A 184 7.22 -14.08 -17.10
N THR A 185 6.75 -14.65 -15.99
CA THR A 185 5.95 -15.88 -15.99
C THR A 185 4.64 -15.65 -16.74
N LEU A 186 3.90 -14.58 -16.46
CA LEU A 186 2.66 -14.26 -17.17
C LEU A 186 2.87 -14.12 -18.68
N ALA A 187 3.91 -13.39 -19.10
CA ALA A 187 4.23 -13.24 -20.52
C ALA A 187 4.54 -14.59 -21.19
N LYS A 188 5.24 -15.50 -20.49
CA LYS A 188 5.55 -16.84 -20.99
C LYS A 188 4.29 -17.72 -21.11
N VAL A 189 3.40 -17.66 -20.12
CA VAL A 189 2.08 -18.32 -20.19
C VAL A 189 1.29 -17.82 -21.39
N LEU A 190 1.15 -16.49 -21.56
CA LEU A 190 0.43 -15.90 -22.69
C LEU A 190 1.04 -16.28 -24.04
N GLN A 191 2.36 -16.39 -24.14
CA GLN A 191 3.04 -16.87 -25.35
C GLN A 191 2.65 -18.32 -25.66
N ARG A 192 2.66 -19.22 -24.67
CA ARG A 192 2.25 -20.62 -24.86
C ARG A 192 0.78 -20.74 -25.25
N LEU A 193 -0.11 -20.00 -24.59
CA LEU A 193 -1.52 -19.95 -24.95
C LEU A 193 -1.76 -19.40 -26.37
N ARG A 194 -0.93 -18.45 -26.84
CA ARG A 194 -1.01 -17.90 -28.20
C ARG A 194 -0.60 -18.94 -29.24
N GLU A 195 0.38 -19.78 -28.90
CA GLU A 195 0.93 -20.83 -29.76
C GLU A 195 0.18 -22.16 -29.66
N ASP A 196 -0.84 -22.27 -28.82
CA ASP A 196 -1.52 -23.52 -28.47
C ASP A 196 -0.51 -24.61 -28.05
N ALA A 197 0.48 -24.20 -27.24
CA ALA A 197 1.61 -25.03 -26.82
C ALA A 197 1.49 -25.41 -25.33
N PRO A 198 2.07 -26.57 -24.91
CA PRO A 198 2.10 -26.99 -23.51
C PRO A 198 2.78 -25.97 -22.59
N LEU A 199 2.43 -26.00 -21.31
CA LEU A 199 3.00 -25.13 -20.26
C LEU A 199 4.18 -25.73 -19.51
N ASP A 200 4.61 -26.95 -19.85
CA ASP A 200 5.59 -27.77 -19.09
C ASP A 200 6.94 -27.10 -18.85
N ASP A 201 7.30 -26.11 -19.68
CA ASP A 201 8.56 -25.36 -19.56
C ASP A 201 8.41 -23.99 -18.86
N VAL A 202 7.21 -23.69 -18.33
CA VAL A 202 6.95 -22.42 -17.66
C VAL A 202 7.24 -22.58 -16.17
N GLU A 203 8.28 -21.95 -15.68
CA GLU A 203 8.63 -21.96 -14.25
C GLU A 203 7.63 -21.09 -13.43
N ASN A 204 7.64 -21.27 -12.10
CA ASN A 204 6.81 -20.55 -11.13
C ASN A 204 5.30 -20.74 -11.30
N LEU A 205 4.86 -21.84 -11.86
CA LEU A 205 3.47 -22.09 -12.18
C LEU A 205 2.91 -23.26 -11.38
N ALA A 206 1.62 -23.17 -10.99
CA ALA A 206 0.81 -24.35 -10.73
C ALA A 206 -0.33 -24.38 -11.74
N VAL A 207 -0.53 -25.54 -12.34
CA VAL A 207 -1.55 -25.81 -13.35
C VAL A 207 -2.60 -26.74 -12.74
N ARG A 208 -3.88 -26.38 -12.84
CA ARG A 208 -4.97 -27.27 -12.41
C ARG A 208 -5.09 -28.45 -13.38
N VAL A 209 -5.00 -29.66 -12.86
CA VAL A 209 -5.14 -30.91 -13.63
C VAL A 209 -6.38 -31.73 -13.21
N GLY A 210 -7.04 -31.33 -12.15
CA GLY A 210 -8.27 -31.94 -11.62
C GLY A 210 -8.98 -30.99 -10.67
N ASP A 211 -10.02 -31.45 -9.96
CA ASP A 211 -10.84 -30.59 -9.09
C ASP A 211 -10.01 -29.95 -7.97
N ALA A 212 -9.14 -30.75 -7.34
CA ALA A 212 -8.24 -30.29 -6.27
C ALA A 212 -6.76 -30.65 -6.55
N ASP A 213 -6.45 -31.11 -7.75
CA ASP A 213 -5.13 -31.57 -8.15
C ASP A 213 -4.42 -30.51 -8.98
N PHE A 214 -3.15 -30.25 -8.65
CA PHE A 214 -2.30 -29.28 -9.33
C PHE A 214 -0.95 -29.89 -9.69
N GLU A 215 -0.46 -29.56 -10.87
CA GLU A 215 0.91 -29.81 -11.27
C GLU A 215 1.74 -28.57 -10.90
N PHE A 216 2.74 -28.76 -10.03
CA PHE A 216 3.63 -27.69 -9.56
C PHE A 216 4.93 -27.69 -10.38
N HIS A 217 5.22 -26.56 -11.00
CA HIS A 217 6.42 -26.38 -11.79
C HIS A 217 7.59 -25.82 -10.96
N PRO A 218 8.85 -25.99 -11.42
CA PRO A 218 10.02 -25.52 -10.69
C PRO A 218 9.98 -24.02 -10.42
N LEU A 219 10.39 -23.61 -9.23
CA LEU A 219 10.48 -22.20 -8.85
C LEU A 219 11.79 -21.58 -9.34
N LYS A 220 11.70 -20.38 -9.88
CA LYS A 220 12.84 -19.59 -10.34
C LYS A 220 12.63 -18.12 -10.04
N THR A 221 13.62 -17.47 -9.46
CA THR A 221 13.57 -16.04 -9.19
C THR A 221 13.47 -15.25 -10.50
N GLU A 222 12.42 -14.47 -10.67
CA GLU A 222 12.33 -13.49 -11.74
C GLU A 222 13.29 -12.32 -11.48
N ARG A 223 13.79 -11.73 -12.55
CA ARG A 223 14.68 -10.57 -12.50
C ARG A 223 14.17 -9.53 -13.47
N ASN A 224 13.05 -8.91 -13.11
CA ASN A 224 12.51 -7.80 -13.90
C ASN A 224 13.30 -6.53 -13.55
N ASP A 225 13.80 -5.85 -14.57
CA ASP A 225 14.72 -4.73 -14.42
C ASP A 225 13.97 -3.41 -14.54
N LEU A 226 13.79 -2.70 -13.43
CA LEU A 226 13.14 -1.39 -13.42
C LEU A 226 13.82 -0.35 -14.32
N GLU A 227 15.15 -0.45 -14.50
CA GLU A 227 15.92 0.46 -15.35
C GLU A 227 15.48 0.38 -16.82
N HIS A 228 15.21 -0.85 -17.30
CA HIS A 228 14.91 -1.16 -18.70
C HIS A 228 13.43 -1.48 -18.95
N GLU A 229 12.61 -1.56 -17.89
CA GLU A 229 11.20 -1.89 -17.98
C GLU A 229 10.30 -0.71 -17.47
N PRO A 230 10.40 0.50 -18.08
CA PRO A 230 9.62 1.66 -17.63
C PRO A 230 8.13 1.44 -17.85
N VAL A 231 7.30 2.13 -17.09
CA VAL A 231 5.87 2.22 -17.37
C VAL A 231 5.65 3.07 -18.62
N ASN A 232 4.83 2.57 -19.54
CA ASN A 232 4.37 3.35 -20.69
C ASN A 232 2.99 3.95 -20.35
N TYR A 233 2.97 5.10 -19.72
CA TYR A 233 1.75 5.77 -19.28
C TYR A 233 0.81 6.13 -20.43
N ALA A 234 1.32 6.36 -21.64
CA ALA A 234 0.52 6.69 -22.81
C ALA A 234 -0.48 5.58 -23.20
N LEU A 235 -0.22 4.31 -22.80
CA LEU A 235 -1.14 3.19 -23.03
C LEU A 235 -2.46 3.31 -22.29
N PHE A 236 -2.48 4.06 -21.18
CA PHE A 236 -3.63 4.15 -20.29
C PHE A 236 -4.43 5.44 -20.48
N GLY A 237 -3.85 6.42 -21.20
CA GLY A 237 -4.46 7.74 -21.43
C GLY A 237 -4.48 8.63 -20.18
N GLY A 238 -4.31 9.93 -20.36
CA GLY A 238 -4.25 10.88 -19.26
C GLY A 238 -5.53 10.95 -18.43
N ASP A 239 -6.70 10.87 -19.07
CA ASP A 239 -8.00 10.91 -18.39
C ASP A 239 -8.23 9.68 -17.48
N GLN A 240 -7.70 8.51 -17.85
CA GLN A 240 -7.80 7.29 -17.05
C GLN A 240 -6.82 7.31 -15.87
N ILE A 241 -5.63 7.87 -16.06
CA ILE A 241 -4.61 7.98 -15.00
C ILE A 241 -5.03 9.01 -13.94
N GLY A 242 -5.69 10.09 -14.36
CA GLY A 242 -6.15 11.13 -13.44
C GLY A 242 -5.02 11.98 -12.84
N GLU A 243 -5.22 12.44 -11.60
CA GLU A 243 -4.30 13.37 -10.91
C GLU A 243 -3.19 12.68 -10.10
N PHE A 244 -3.31 11.37 -9.86
CA PHE A 244 -2.40 10.58 -9.03
C PHE A 244 -1.65 9.53 -9.83
N VAL A 245 -0.35 9.42 -9.58
CA VAL A 245 0.48 8.31 -10.08
C VAL A 245 1.38 7.80 -8.97
N SER A 246 1.48 6.48 -8.90
CA SER A 246 2.47 5.82 -8.05
C SER A 246 3.71 5.47 -8.88
N LEU A 247 4.89 5.83 -8.39
CA LEU A 247 6.17 5.57 -9.04
C LEU A 247 7.07 4.75 -8.13
N ARG A 248 7.62 3.67 -8.68
CA ARG A 248 8.62 2.82 -8.02
C ARG A 248 9.99 3.04 -8.65
N THR A 249 10.96 3.44 -7.85
CA THR A 249 12.34 3.67 -8.30
C THR A 249 13.35 2.70 -7.68
N ALA A 250 12.90 1.88 -6.73
CA ALA A 250 13.69 0.81 -6.11
C ALA A 250 12.84 -0.43 -5.84
N LYS A 251 13.49 -1.56 -5.66
CA LYS A 251 12.89 -2.85 -5.25
C LYS A 251 13.54 -3.31 -3.97
N SER A 252 12.72 -3.89 -3.08
CA SER A 252 13.18 -4.44 -1.80
C SER A 252 13.72 -3.35 -0.85
N CYS A 253 14.33 -3.79 0.23
CA CYS A 253 14.88 -2.93 1.27
C CYS A 253 16.26 -3.47 1.68
N PRO A 254 17.28 -2.60 1.88
CA PRO A 254 18.63 -3.05 2.25
C PRO A 254 18.77 -3.37 3.74
N PHE A 255 17.73 -3.17 4.56
CA PHE A 255 17.76 -3.36 6.00
C PHE A 255 17.27 -4.75 6.41
N ALA A 256 17.60 -5.15 7.63
CA ALA A 256 17.30 -6.46 8.18
C ALA A 256 16.52 -6.37 9.50
N CYS A 257 15.48 -5.52 9.54
CA CYS A 257 14.61 -5.40 10.70
C CYS A 257 14.00 -6.75 11.06
N SER A 258 14.03 -7.14 12.34
CA SER A 258 13.68 -8.50 12.76
C SER A 258 12.18 -8.82 12.65
N PHE A 259 11.32 -7.80 12.64
CA PHE A 259 9.87 -7.93 12.44
C PHE A 259 9.45 -7.99 10.96
N CYS A 260 10.34 -7.65 10.03
CA CYS A 260 10.00 -7.46 8.63
C CYS A 260 10.37 -8.67 7.78
N GLY A 261 9.39 -9.23 7.06
CA GLY A 261 9.58 -10.29 6.07
C GLY A 261 9.77 -9.78 4.64
N PHE A 262 9.75 -8.46 4.41
CA PHE A 262 9.75 -7.90 3.06
C PHE A 262 11.04 -8.19 2.27
N PRO A 263 12.27 -8.02 2.80
CA PRO A 263 13.49 -8.36 2.05
C PRO A 263 13.56 -9.84 1.63
N GLN A 264 13.00 -10.74 2.47
CA GLN A 264 12.93 -12.18 2.17
C GLN A 264 11.95 -12.48 1.03
N ARG A 265 10.92 -11.66 0.87
CA ARG A 265 9.90 -11.80 -0.19
C ARG A 265 10.31 -11.09 -1.47
N ALA A 266 10.80 -9.86 -1.37
CA ALA A 266 11.12 -8.98 -2.50
C ALA A 266 12.53 -9.23 -3.10
N GLY A 267 13.37 -10.02 -2.43
CA GLY A 267 14.71 -10.37 -2.91
C GLY A 267 15.76 -9.27 -2.71
N LYS A 268 16.76 -9.24 -3.58
CA LYS A 268 17.89 -8.31 -3.45
C LYS A 268 17.43 -6.86 -3.69
N TYR A 269 17.91 -5.95 -2.83
CA TYR A 269 17.71 -4.51 -3.02
C TYR A 269 18.39 -4.01 -4.28
N THR A 270 17.63 -3.31 -5.13
CA THR A 270 18.10 -2.68 -6.37
C THR A 270 17.35 -1.35 -6.55
N TYR A 271 17.98 -0.40 -7.26
CA TYR A 271 17.37 0.90 -7.57
C TYR A 271 17.79 1.37 -8.97
N THR A 272 16.97 2.21 -9.58
CA THR A 272 17.22 2.79 -10.91
C THR A 272 18.17 3.98 -10.83
N GLY A 273 18.88 4.23 -11.92
CA GLY A 273 19.71 5.41 -12.09
C GLY A 273 18.90 6.71 -12.23
N LEU A 274 19.57 7.84 -12.11
CA LEU A 274 18.93 9.16 -12.19
C LEU A 274 18.27 9.41 -13.57
N ASP A 275 18.89 8.91 -14.65
CA ASP A 275 18.36 9.03 -16.02
C ASP A 275 17.03 8.29 -16.19
N ALA A 276 16.88 7.11 -15.56
CA ALA A 276 15.63 6.37 -15.58
C ALA A 276 14.53 7.10 -14.79
N VAL A 277 14.86 7.63 -13.60
CA VAL A 277 13.92 8.45 -12.83
C VAL A 277 13.49 9.70 -13.61
N ALA A 278 14.44 10.37 -14.28
CA ALA A 278 14.15 11.53 -15.11
C ALA A 278 13.20 11.19 -16.26
N ARG A 279 13.48 10.10 -16.97
CA ARG A 279 12.61 9.59 -18.05
C ARG A 279 11.19 9.35 -17.57
N ASP A 280 11.03 8.67 -16.42
CA ASP A 280 9.71 8.33 -15.89
C ASP A 280 8.95 9.58 -15.43
N LEU A 281 9.63 10.55 -14.77
CA LEU A 281 9.04 11.84 -14.40
C LEU A 281 8.68 12.70 -15.62
N ASP A 282 9.50 12.68 -16.67
CA ASP A 282 9.20 13.37 -17.93
C ASP A 282 7.93 12.77 -18.59
N ALA A 283 7.84 11.44 -18.66
CA ALA A 283 6.67 10.76 -19.22
C ALA A 283 5.38 11.06 -18.43
N ILE A 284 5.47 11.10 -17.09
CA ILE A 284 4.33 11.47 -16.24
C ILE A 284 3.92 12.95 -16.47
N ARG A 285 4.89 13.85 -16.60
CA ARG A 285 4.61 15.28 -16.87
C ARG A 285 3.93 15.47 -18.22
N GLU A 286 4.31 14.68 -19.24
CA GLU A 286 3.71 14.74 -20.58
C GLU A 286 2.22 14.39 -20.60
N LEU A 287 1.70 13.65 -19.63
CA LEU A 287 0.27 13.38 -19.48
C LEU A 287 -0.56 14.66 -19.22
N GLY A 288 0.03 15.64 -18.55
CA GLY A 288 -0.60 16.94 -18.27
C GLY A 288 -1.70 16.92 -17.21
N THR A 289 -2.13 15.76 -16.74
CA THR A 289 -3.21 15.59 -15.73
C THR A 289 -2.66 15.38 -14.33
N VAL A 290 -1.48 14.77 -14.20
CA VAL A 290 -0.90 14.34 -12.92
C VAL A 290 -0.37 15.55 -12.13
N THR A 291 -0.80 15.66 -10.89
CA THR A 291 -0.36 16.68 -9.93
C THR A 291 0.34 16.10 -8.72
N THR A 292 0.10 14.83 -8.43
CA THR A 292 0.57 14.17 -7.21
C THR A 292 1.22 12.83 -7.50
N LEU A 293 2.40 12.62 -6.92
CA LEU A 293 3.15 11.37 -6.98
C LEU A 293 3.21 10.71 -5.61
N THR A 294 3.04 9.39 -5.57
CA THR A 294 3.41 8.56 -4.42
C THR A 294 4.61 7.70 -4.81
N PHE A 295 5.76 7.91 -4.17
CA PHE A 295 6.90 7.02 -4.34
C PHE A 295 6.69 5.75 -3.52
N LEU A 296 6.62 4.59 -4.20
CA LEU A 296 6.30 3.30 -3.59
C LEU A 296 7.53 2.58 -2.99
N ASP A 297 8.70 3.19 -3.07
CA ASP A 297 9.93 2.62 -2.55
C ASP A 297 9.86 2.50 -1.02
N ASP A 298 10.06 1.31 -0.46
CA ASP A 298 10.00 1.08 1.00
C ASP A 298 11.04 1.89 1.80
N THR A 299 12.07 2.37 1.10
CA THR A 299 13.12 3.24 1.67
C THR A 299 13.59 4.23 0.59
N PHE A 300 12.73 5.17 0.19
CA PHE A 300 12.99 6.07 -0.93
C PHE A 300 14.26 6.92 -0.74
N ASN A 301 14.55 7.33 0.50
CA ASN A 301 15.73 8.14 0.82
C ASN A 301 17.05 7.34 0.95
N VAL A 302 17.09 6.10 0.49
CA VAL A 302 18.29 5.24 0.51
C VAL A 302 18.65 4.80 -0.91
N PRO A 303 19.89 4.99 -1.37
CA PRO A 303 21.02 5.70 -0.72
C PRO A 303 20.83 7.22 -0.68
N LYS A 304 21.27 7.86 0.39
CA LYS A 304 21.09 9.29 0.63
C LYS A 304 21.60 10.19 -0.51
N GLY A 305 22.75 9.86 -1.11
CA GLY A 305 23.30 10.64 -2.23
C GLY A 305 22.38 10.63 -3.44
N ARG A 306 21.93 9.43 -3.88
CA ARG A 306 20.95 9.28 -4.97
C ARG A 306 19.66 10.03 -4.68
N PHE A 307 19.17 9.96 -3.45
CA PHE A 307 17.95 10.65 -3.06
C PHE A 307 18.08 12.17 -3.23
N LYS A 308 19.17 12.77 -2.72
CA LYS A 308 19.45 14.20 -2.94
C LYS A 308 19.55 14.57 -4.42
N ASP A 309 20.13 13.70 -5.24
CA ASP A 309 20.24 13.94 -6.68
C ASP A 309 18.87 13.90 -7.39
N ILE A 310 17.96 12.99 -6.97
CA ILE A 310 16.56 12.98 -7.44
C ILE A 310 15.84 14.28 -7.04
N LEU A 311 15.98 14.73 -5.79
CA LEU A 311 15.36 15.96 -5.33
C LEU A 311 15.84 17.20 -6.12
N ARG A 312 17.16 17.30 -6.35
CA ARG A 312 17.75 18.35 -7.18
C ARG A 312 17.25 18.29 -8.61
N LEU A 313 17.21 17.09 -9.21
CA LEU A 313 16.61 16.87 -10.54
C LEU A 313 15.17 17.41 -10.60
N MET A 314 14.35 17.11 -9.59
CA MET A 314 12.96 17.57 -9.54
C MET A 314 12.85 19.08 -9.44
N ILE A 315 13.74 19.72 -8.68
CA ILE A 315 13.83 21.19 -8.55
C ILE A 315 14.32 21.81 -9.85
N ASP A 316 15.45 21.32 -10.38
CA ASP A 316 16.11 21.91 -11.55
C ASP A 316 15.25 21.85 -12.82
N ARG A 317 14.43 20.79 -12.97
CA ARG A 317 13.50 20.63 -14.09
C ARG A 317 12.12 21.23 -13.86
N ASP A 318 11.88 21.79 -12.67
CA ASP A 318 10.60 22.39 -12.28
C ASP A 318 9.40 21.52 -12.65
N TYR A 319 9.39 20.28 -12.17
CA TYR A 319 8.30 19.35 -12.47
C TYR A 319 6.96 19.80 -11.90
N GLY A 320 6.98 20.54 -10.79
CA GLY A 320 5.77 21.07 -10.14
C GLY A 320 4.88 20.03 -9.47
N PHE A 321 5.30 18.77 -9.40
CA PHE A 321 4.56 17.72 -8.71
C PHE A 321 4.55 17.94 -7.20
N ARG A 322 3.45 17.61 -6.57
CA ARG A 322 3.40 17.32 -5.14
C ARG A 322 3.66 15.83 -4.94
N TRP A 323 4.34 15.46 -3.85
CA TRP A 323 4.68 14.07 -3.65
C TRP A 323 4.75 13.65 -2.18
N ASN A 324 4.63 12.35 -1.94
CA ASN A 324 4.78 11.70 -0.65
C ASN A 324 5.57 10.39 -0.80
N SER A 325 6.14 9.88 0.29
CA SER A 325 6.92 8.64 0.28
C SER A 325 7.13 8.08 1.68
N PHE A 326 7.61 6.83 1.75
CA PHE A 326 8.27 6.30 2.94
C PHE A 326 9.61 6.99 3.17
N TYR A 327 9.98 7.16 4.42
CA TYR A 327 11.22 7.83 4.80
C TYR A 327 11.86 7.21 6.04
N ARG A 328 13.16 7.01 5.98
CA ARG A 328 13.98 6.57 7.13
C ARG A 328 14.71 7.74 7.77
N SER A 329 14.46 7.97 9.06
CA SER A 329 14.99 9.15 9.78
C SER A 329 16.50 9.11 10.00
N ASP A 330 17.12 7.93 10.09
CA ASP A 330 18.58 7.74 10.23
C ASP A 330 19.36 7.91 8.91
N HIS A 331 18.66 8.12 7.78
CA HIS A 331 19.25 8.31 6.44
C HIS A 331 18.96 9.69 5.85
N GLY A 332 18.72 10.68 6.69
CA GLY A 332 18.49 12.07 6.29
C GLY A 332 19.33 13.05 7.09
N ASP A 333 19.24 14.31 6.70
CA ASP A 333 19.78 15.48 7.42
C ASP A 333 18.91 16.71 7.12
N ALA A 334 19.18 17.83 7.77
CA ALA A 334 18.41 19.06 7.60
C ALA A 334 18.38 19.53 6.13
N GLU A 335 19.50 19.46 5.41
CA GLU A 335 19.58 19.79 3.97
C GLU A 335 18.65 18.89 3.14
N THR A 336 18.62 17.58 3.44
CA THR A 336 17.72 16.63 2.74
C THR A 336 16.27 17.05 2.90
N ILE A 337 15.85 17.42 4.11
CA ILE A 337 14.44 17.81 4.37
C ILE A 337 14.10 19.15 3.69
N GLU A 338 15.06 20.08 3.61
CA GLU A 338 14.89 21.34 2.88
C GLU A 338 14.74 21.09 1.36
N LEU A 339 15.55 20.19 0.79
CA LEU A 339 15.40 19.76 -0.61
C LEU A 339 14.07 19.06 -0.85
N MET A 340 13.59 18.23 0.09
CA MET A 340 12.26 17.61 0.00
C MET A 340 11.16 18.66 -0.09
N ALA A 341 11.16 19.66 0.79
CA ALA A 341 10.20 20.74 0.76
C ALA A 341 10.27 21.52 -0.56
N ALA A 342 11.47 21.85 -1.04
CA ALA A 342 11.69 22.59 -2.28
C ALA A 342 11.25 21.81 -3.52
N SER A 343 11.36 20.47 -3.51
CA SER A 343 10.93 19.59 -4.61
C SER A 343 9.43 19.25 -4.60
N GLY A 344 8.67 19.75 -3.61
CA GLY A 344 7.22 19.56 -3.52
C GLY A 344 6.74 18.45 -2.61
N CYS A 345 7.57 17.92 -1.69
CA CYS A 345 7.14 16.95 -0.70
C CYS A 345 6.02 17.53 0.18
N GLU A 346 4.92 16.80 0.34
CA GLU A 346 3.80 17.20 1.20
C GLU A 346 3.71 16.34 2.46
N GLY A 347 4.32 15.17 2.44
CA GLY A 347 4.29 14.29 3.58
C GLY A 347 5.16 13.06 3.48
N VAL A 348 5.43 12.48 4.64
CA VAL A 348 6.24 11.28 4.78
C VAL A 348 5.60 10.27 5.72
N PHE A 349 5.73 8.99 5.34
CA PHE A 349 5.42 7.87 6.21
C PHE A 349 6.71 7.43 6.92
N LEU A 350 6.66 7.39 8.25
CA LEU A 350 7.76 7.03 9.12
C LEU A 350 7.47 5.69 9.81
N GLY A 351 8.18 4.64 9.43
CA GLY A 351 8.20 3.39 10.20
C GLY A 351 9.03 3.60 11.47
N ILE A 352 8.39 4.14 12.52
CA ILE A 352 9.05 4.45 13.79
C ILE A 352 9.18 3.18 14.63
N GLU A 353 8.16 2.35 14.59
CA GLU A 353 7.96 1.06 15.21
C GLU A 353 7.87 1.12 16.73
N SER A 354 8.73 1.90 17.43
CA SER A 354 8.68 2.10 18.88
C SER A 354 9.30 3.44 19.29
N GLY A 355 8.76 4.05 20.34
CA GLY A 355 9.37 5.20 21.01
C GLY A 355 10.43 4.80 22.04
N SER A 356 10.75 3.52 22.19
CA SER A 356 11.77 3.00 23.10
C SER A 356 13.01 2.55 22.34
N ASP A 357 14.18 3.13 22.66
CA ASP A 357 15.45 2.72 22.05
C ASP A 357 15.79 1.25 22.33
N ALA A 358 15.39 0.71 23.49
CA ALA A 358 15.57 -0.70 23.81
C ALA A 358 14.76 -1.61 22.88
N MET A 359 13.56 -1.20 22.49
CA MET A 359 12.75 -1.95 21.55
C MET A 359 13.26 -1.80 20.11
N LEU A 360 13.67 -0.61 19.69
CA LEU A 360 14.29 -0.38 18.39
C LEU A 360 15.54 -1.24 18.19
N GLU A 361 16.36 -1.39 19.22
CA GLU A 361 17.53 -2.29 19.19
C GLU A 361 17.10 -3.77 19.04
N ARG A 362 16.10 -4.23 19.79
CA ARG A 362 15.56 -5.58 19.66
C ARG A 362 14.95 -5.86 18.29
N MET A 363 14.34 -4.85 17.70
CA MET A 363 13.79 -4.89 16.34
C MET A 363 14.86 -4.85 15.25
N ASN A 364 16.14 -4.74 15.62
CA ASN A 364 17.26 -4.51 14.69
C ASN A 364 17.01 -3.29 13.79
N ASN A 365 16.42 -2.24 14.37
CA ASN A 365 16.24 -0.96 13.70
C ASN A 365 17.46 -0.07 14.03
N SER A 366 18.11 0.48 13.00
CA SER A 366 19.29 1.34 13.16
C SER A 366 18.94 2.75 13.65
N ALA A 367 17.73 3.23 13.34
CA ALA A 367 17.26 4.54 13.81
C ALA A 367 16.99 4.52 15.33
N ARG A 368 17.15 5.66 15.96
CA ARG A 368 16.91 5.85 17.39
C ARG A 368 15.81 6.89 17.61
N ARG A 369 15.22 6.89 18.82
CA ARG A 369 14.20 7.85 19.25
C ARG A 369 14.57 9.29 18.90
N ALA A 370 15.82 9.66 19.13
CA ALA A 370 16.32 11.01 18.86
C ALA A 370 16.30 11.37 17.37
N ASP A 371 16.58 10.42 16.47
CA ASP A 371 16.56 10.63 15.02
C ASP A 371 15.15 10.93 14.54
N TYR A 372 14.17 10.15 15.00
CA TYR A 372 12.77 10.36 14.67
C TYR A 372 12.24 11.68 15.21
N PHE A 373 12.59 12.02 16.45
CA PHE A 373 12.18 13.29 17.06
C PHE A 373 12.71 14.50 16.29
N ALA A 374 13.99 14.47 15.92
CA ALA A 374 14.62 15.53 15.15
C ALA A 374 14.00 15.65 13.75
N ALA A 375 13.73 14.51 13.10
CA ALA A 375 13.13 14.47 11.75
C ALA A 375 11.70 15.02 11.78
N ILE A 376 10.83 14.57 12.69
CA ILE A 376 9.44 15.05 12.81
C ILE A 376 9.41 16.56 13.02
N ARG A 377 10.20 17.07 13.95
CA ARG A 377 10.30 18.50 14.19
C ARG A 377 10.70 19.27 12.92
N LYS A 378 11.74 18.80 12.22
CA LYS A 378 12.23 19.47 11.01
C LYS A 378 11.22 19.40 9.87
N PHE A 379 10.49 18.30 9.70
CA PHE A 379 9.40 18.18 8.73
C PHE A 379 8.30 19.21 9.00
N HIS A 380 7.88 19.36 10.25
CA HIS A 380 6.86 20.36 10.62
C HIS A 380 7.34 21.80 10.38
N GLU A 381 8.63 22.11 10.68
CA GLU A 381 9.21 23.43 10.40
C GLU A 381 9.13 23.82 8.93
N VAL A 382 9.21 22.85 8.01
CA VAL A 382 9.13 23.10 6.56
C VAL A 382 7.76 22.80 5.95
N GLY A 383 6.74 22.49 6.76
CA GLY A 383 5.35 22.26 6.32
C GLY A 383 5.09 20.89 5.70
N ILE A 384 5.93 19.89 5.95
CA ILE A 384 5.73 18.51 5.54
C ILE A 384 4.99 17.75 6.65
N SER A 385 3.86 17.11 6.30
CA SER A 385 3.11 16.29 7.25
C SER A 385 3.81 14.97 7.54
N THR A 386 3.61 14.43 8.74
CA THR A 386 4.24 13.18 9.18
C THR A 386 3.19 12.15 9.58
N TYR A 387 3.36 10.92 9.12
CA TYR A 387 2.58 9.77 9.53
C TYR A 387 3.51 8.78 10.24
N GLY A 388 3.34 8.59 11.55
CA GLY A 388 4.15 7.68 12.36
C GLY A 388 3.47 6.32 12.53
N SER A 389 4.12 5.23 12.11
CA SER A 389 3.67 3.86 12.34
C SER A 389 4.41 3.24 13.51
N PHE A 390 3.68 2.54 14.39
CA PHE A 390 4.18 1.88 15.59
C PHE A 390 3.69 0.44 15.67
N ILE A 391 4.53 -0.45 16.18
CA ILE A 391 4.20 -1.87 16.43
C ILE A 391 4.05 -2.06 17.94
N VAL A 392 2.95 -2.67 18.38
CA VAL A 392 2.69 -3.02 19.78
C VAL A 392 2.64 -4.53 19.93
N GLY A 393 3.36 -5.05 20.91
CA GLY A 393 3.42 -6.47 21.20
C GLY A 393 4.60 -7.21 20.57
N PHE A 394 5.64 -6.51 20.15
CA PHE A 394 6.86 -7.17 19.68
C PHE A 394 7.56 -7.92 20.84
N PRO A 395 8.15 -9.11 20.61
CA PRO A 395 8.76 -9.91 21.67
C PRO A 395 9.77 -9.14 22.52
N GLY A 396 9.52 -9.10 23.83
CA GLY A 396 10.30 -8.37 24.82
C GLY A 396 9.76 -6.98 25.16
N GLU A 397 8.66 -6.54 24.53
CA GLU A 397 7.97 -5.32 24.94
C GLU A 397 7.44 -5.44 26.37
N SER A 398 7.47 -4.35 27.12
CA SER A 398 7.05 -4.25 28.51
C SER A 398 6.20 -3.01 28.73
N THR A 399 5.53 -2.90 29.88
CA THR A 399 4.80 -1.70 30.26
C THR A 399 5.66 -0.44 30.16
N GLN A 400 6.94 -0.51 30.60
CA GLN A 400 7.84 0.64 30.52
C GLN A 400 8.08 1.07 29.06
N THR A 401 8.37 0.14 28.14
CA THR A 401 8.66 0.48 26.73
C THR A 401 7.41 0.97 26.01
N VAL A 402 6.21 0.53 26.41
CA VAL A 402 4.93 1.07 25.96
C VAL A 402 4.75 2.53 26.41
N GLU A 403 5.01 2.83 27.69
CA GLU A 403 4.91 4.21 28.19
C GLU A 403 5.92 5.14 27.49
N GLU A 404 7.15 4.67 27.22
CA GLU A 404 8.15 5.40 26.43
C GLU A 404 7.63 5.70 25.01
N THR A 405 6.86 4.77 24.42
CA THR A 405 6.26 4.96 23.09
C THR A 405 5.11 5.98 23.14
N ILE A 406 4.23 5.89 24.13
CA ILE A 406 3.14 6.86 24.33
C ILE A 406 3.72 8.26 24.56
N GLU A 407 4.69 8.41 25.45
CA GLU A 407 5.38 9.68 25.71
C GLU A 407 6.04 10.23 24.43
N PHE A 408 6.67 9.34 23.64
CA PHE A 408 7.28 9.73 22.37
C PHE A 408 6.24 10.33 21.41
N ILE A 409 5.09 9.67 21.22
CA ILE A 409 4.01 10.15 20.33
C ILE A 409 3.47 11.49 20.82
N GLU A 410 3.22 11.63 22.12
CA GLU A 410 2.70 12.86 22.71
C GLU A 410 3.69 14.04 22.60
N THR A 411 4.99 13.77 22.71
CA THR A 411 6.02 14.82 22.70
C THR A 411 6.53 15.17 21.31
N SER A 412 6.67 14.20 20.40
CA SER A 412 7.06 14.45 19.00
C SER A 412 5.88 14.90 18.13
N ALA A 413 4.66 14.56 18.54
CA ALA A 413 3.39 14.96 17.95
C ALA A 413 3.37 14.82 16.42
N PRO A 414 3.62 13.61 15.82
CA PRO A 414 3.44 13.44 14.39
C PRO A 414 2.02 13.85 13.99
N THR A 415 1.82 14.33 12.77
CA THR A 415 0.50 14.80 12.29
C THR A 415 -0.54 13.68 12.44
N PHE A 416 -0.16 12.48 12.02
CA PHE A 416 -0.93 11.25 12.22
C PHE A 416 -0.06 10.18 12.86
N TYR A 417 -0.69 9.31 13.64
CA TYR A 417 -0.04 8.10 14.14
C TYR A 417 -0.96 6.89 14.02
N ARG A 418 -0.37 5.72 13.96
CA ARG A 418 -1.04 4.43 13.95
C ARG A 418 -0.24 3.45 14.79
N ALA A 419 -0.88 2.81 15.76
CA ALA A 419 -0.31 1.69 16.49
C ALA A 419 -0.97 0.39 15.98
N GLN A 420 -0.16 -0.57 15.58
CA GLN A 420 -0.59 -1.82 14.98
C GLN A 420 -0.23 -2.99 15.88
N LEU A 421 -1.15 -3.94 16.01
CA LEU A 421 -0.85 -5.21 16.67
C LEU A 421 0.26 -5.94 15.92
N TYR A 422 1.27 -6.40 16.64
CA TYR A 422 2.33 -7.18 16.04
C TYR A 422 1.77 -8.40 15.31
N TYR A 423 2.14 -8.56 14.05
CA TYR A 423 1.78 -9.73 13.25
C TYR A 423 2.97 -10.68 13.16
N LEU A 424 2.82 -11.87 13.75
CA LEU A 424 3.86 -12.91 13.72
C LEU A 424 3.87 -13.62 12.37
N ASP A 425 4.67 -13.08 11.44
CA ASP A 425 4.78 -13.54 10.06
C ASP A 425 5.86 -14.62 9.91
N PRO A 426 5.54 -15.80 9.33
CA PRO A 426 6.49 -16.88 9.08
C PRO A 426 7.73 -16.49 8.23
N ALA A 427 7.66 -15.44 7.44
CA ALA A 427 8.78 -14.97 6.63
C ALA A 427 9.81 -14.13 7.41
N THR A 428 9.53 -13.79 8.69
CA THR A 428 10.35 -12.86 9.47
C THR A 428 11.53 -13.55 10.19
N PRO A 429 12.60 -12.80 10.52
CA PRO A 429 13.65 -13.31 11.41
C PRO A 429 13.12 -13.77 12.77
N VAL A 430 12.14 -13.06 13.36
CA VAL A 430 11.53 -13.45 14.65
C VAL A 430 10.89 -14.84 14.58
N TRP A 431 10.22 -15.17 13.49
CA TRP A 431 9.64 -16.51 13.32
C TRP A 431 10.69 -17.62 13.38
N ARG A 432 11.87 -17.39 12.79
CA ARG A 432 12.98 -18.36 12.85
C ARG A 432 13.54 -18.52 14.25
N ASP A 433 13.55 -17.44 15.04
CA ASP A 433 14.06 -17.41 16.42
C ASP A 433 12.94 -17.59 17.47
N ARG A 434 11.69 -17.92 17.08
CA ARG A 434 10.51 -17.92 17.96
C ARG A 434 10.67 -18.80 19.20
N GLU A 435 11.26 -19.99 19.06
CA GLU A 435 11.49 -20.89 20.20
C GLU A 435 12.45 -20.28 21.23
N LYS A 436 13.55 -19.67 20.75
CA LYS A 436 14.53 -18.97 21.58
C LYS A 436 13.92 -17.76 22.27
N LEU A 437 12.99 -17.10 21.62
CA LEU A 437 12.28 -15.93 22.15
C LEU A 437 11.06 -16.32 23.01
N GLY A 438 10.74 -17.60 23.10
CA GLY A 438 9.58 -18.11 23.83
C GLY A 438 8.25 -17.67 23.21
N VAL A 439 8.21 -17.46 21.88
CA VAL A 439 7.01 -17.04 21.15
C VAL A 439 6.25 -18.26 20.69
N THR A 440 4.95 -18.30 20.95
CA THR A 440 4.00 -19.33 20.48
C THR A 440 2.84 -18.69 19.72
N GLY A 441 2.15 -19.48 18.88
CA GLY A 441 1.05 -18.99 18.04
C GLY A 441 1.52 -18.52 16.66
N GLY A 442 0.76 -17.64 16.03
CA GLY A 442 1.02 -17.10 14.68
C GLY A 442 0.02 -16.00 14.31
N GLY A 443 0.32 -15.22 13.27
CA GLY A 443 -0.56 -14.15 12.83
C GLY A 443 -0.79 -13.11 13.93
N PHE A 444 -2.05 -12.81 14.23
CA PHE A 444 -2.45 -11.91 15.32
C PHE A 444 -2.72 -12.64 16.66
N GLU A 445 -2.58 -13.97 16.71
CA GLU A 445 -2.82 -14.78 17.90
C GLU A 445 -1.50 -15.40 18.39
N TRP A 446 -0.81 -14.71 19.28
CA TRP A 446 0.49 -15.10 19.79
C TRP A 446 0.64 -14.81 21.29
N THR A 447 1.63 -15.47 21.89
CA THR A 447 2.06 -15.24 23.28
C THR A 447 3.58 -15.31 23.35
N HIS A 448 4.18 -14.42 24.14
CA HIS A 448 5.59 -14.46 24.51
C HIS A 448 5.77 -14.09 26.00
N PRO A 449 6.96 -14.27 26.61
CA PRO A 449 7.15 -14.15 28.06
C PRO A 449 6.73 -12.85 28.69
N THR A 450 6.65 -11.75 27.93
CA THR A 450 6.34 -10.42 28.45
C THR A 450 4.95 -9.91 28.08
N MET A 451 4.25 -10.55 27.12
CA MET A 451 2.96 -10.06 26.65
C MET A 451 2.19 -11.11 25.85
N THR A 452 0.87 -11.05 25.87
CA THR A 452 -0.03 -11.74 24.94
C THR A 452 -0.61 -10.79 23.91
N SER A 453 -1.09 -11.31 22.76
CA SER A 453 -1.77 -10.49 21.74
C SER A 453 -2.99 -9.74 22.29
N GLY A 454 -3.73 -10.35 23.22
CA GLY A 454 -4.85 -9.68 23.91
C GLY A 454 -4.43 -8.48 24.74
N GLN A 455 -3.32 -8.60 25.50
CA GLN A 455 -2.75 -7.46 26.24
C GLN A 455 -2.24 -6.35 25.33
N ALA A 456 -1.64 -6.72 24.19
CA ALA A 456 -1.21 -5.74 23.18
C ALA A 456 -2.41 -5.00 22.57
N SER A 457 -3.52 -5.71 22.31
CA SER A 457 -4.76 -5.07 21.85
C SER A 457 -5.34 -4.09 22.90
N ASP A 458 -5.29 -4.43 24.21
CA ASP A 458 -5.70 -3.51 25.29
C ASP A 458 -4.84 -2.25 25.29
N ILE A 459 -3.53 -2.38 25.05
CA ILE A 459 -2.61 -1.25 24.96
C ILE A 459 -2.94 -0.36 23.75
N ILE A 460 -3.20 -0.94 22.59
CA ILE A 460 -3.55 -0.21 21.38
C ILE A 460 -4.85 0.60 21.59
N GLU A 461 -5.89 -0.01 22.17
CA GLU A 461 -7.13 0.69 22.52
C GLU A 461 -6.86 1.84 23.51
N ARG A 462 -6.00 1.62 24.50
CA ARG A 462 -5.58 2.67 25.43
C ARG A 462 -4.88 3.81 24.69
N MET A 463 -3.90 3.51 23.82
CA MET A 463 -3.20 4.52 23.00
C MET A 463 -4.19 5.31 22.15
N PHE A 464 -5.14 4.63 21.49
CA PHE A 464 -6.19 5.29 20.71
C PHE A 464 -7.04 6.26 21.56
N ILE A 465 -7.38 5.89 22.81
CA ILE A 465 -8.22 6.70 23.69
C ILE A 465 -7.44 7.88 24.29
N GLU A 466 -6.20 7.65 24.76
CA GLU A 466 -5.46 8.57 25.62
C GLU A 466 -4.61 9.59 24.86
N ILE A 467 -4.00 9.23 23.72
CA ILE A 467 -3.12 10.12 22.96
C ILE A 467 -3.92 11.28 22.35
N LYS A 468 -3.44 12.51 22.55
CA LYS A 468 -4.15 13.76 22.20
C LYS A 468 -3.36 14.65 21.22
N ASN A 469 -2.03 14.64 21.29
CA ASN A 469 -1.19 15.56 20.53
C ASN A 469 -0.91 15.08 19.10
N SER A 470 -1.42 13.91 18.73
CA SER A 470 -1.35 13.36 17.39
C SER A 470 -2.69 12.73 17.02
N THR A 471 -3.04 12.75 15.75
CA THR A 471 -4.32 12.20 15.27
C THR A 471 -4.16 10.73 14.90
N TRP A 472 -4.97 9.86 15.50
CA TRP A 472 -5.01 8.45 15.07
C TRP A 472 -5.45 8.34 13.63
N ALA A 473 -4.64 7.69 12.79
CA ALA A 473 -5.01 7.37 11.42
C ALA A 473 -5.83 6.08 11.41
N PRO A 474 -7.05 6.09 10.88
CA PRO A 474 -7.87 4.88 10.80
C PRO A 474 -7.18 3.80 9.98
N GLN A 475 -7.44 2.54 10.33
CA GLN A 475 -7.06 1.40 9.49
C GLN A 475 -8.16 1.14 8.47
N HIS A 476 -7.90 0.31 7.47
CA HIS A 476 -8.87 -0.11 6.46
C HIS A 476 -9.56 1.06 5.72
N GLY A 477 -9.24 1.20 4.47
CA GLY A 477 -9.83 2.23 3.62
C GLY A 477 -9.35 3.66 3.87
N PHE A 478 -8.28 3.86 4.65
CA PHE A 478 -7.63 5.16 4.84
C PHE A 478 -6.12 4.96 5.01
N GLU A 479 -5.39 4.99 3.92
CA GLU A 479 -3.93 4.90 3.91
C GLU A 479 -3.29 6.29 3.97
N ASP A 480 -1.96 6.36 4.09
CA ASP A 480 -1.23 7.64 4.13
C ASP A 480 -1.47 8.51 2.88
N TRP A 481 -1.58 7.91 1.70
CA TRP A 481 -1.91 8.64 0.46
C TRP A 481 -3.34 9.20 0.43
N SER A 482 -4.28 8.67 1.24
CA SER A 482 -5.64 9.21 1.35
C SER A 482 -5.65 10.68 1.80
N ILE A 483 -4.67 11.08 2.63
CA ILE A 483 -4.48 12.46 3.07
C ILE A 483 -4.28 13.38 1.87
N TYR A 484 -3.38 13.00 0.96
CA TYR A 484 -3.01 13.81 -0.20
C TYR A 484 -4.10 13.78 -1.27
N TYR A 485 -4.79 12.65 -1.41
CA TYR A 485 -5.99 12.51 -2.22
C TYR A 485 -7.08 13.50 -1.78
N LEU A 486 -7.43 13.54 -0.51
CA LEU A 486 -8.40 14.50 0.03
C LEU A 486 -7.95 15.95 -0.18
N LYS A 487 -6.66 16.25 -0.06
CA LYS A 487 -6.12 17.58 -0.37
C LYS A 487 -6.37 17.99 -1.83
N ARG A 488 -6.26 17.06 -2.79
CA ARG A 488 -6.60 17.34 -4.22
C ARG A 488 -8.10 17.50 -4.42
N ARG A 489 -8.92 16.89 -3.59
CA ARG A 489 -10.38 17.07 -3.57
C ARG A 489 -10.84 18.29 -2.75
N GLY A 490 -9.91 19.20 -2.41
CA GLY A 490 -10.17 20.52 -1.82
C GLY A 490 -10.06 20.63 -0.32
N PHE A 491 -9.70 19.55 0.39
CA PHE A 491 -9.41 19.62 1.82
C PHE A 491 -8.05 20.28 2.08
N SER A 492 -7.96 21.14 3.09
CA SER A 492 -6.66 21.49 3.68
C SER A 492 -6.18 20.35 4.58
N LEU A 493 -4.89 20.36 4.96
CA LEU A 493 -4.38 19.37 5.92
C LEU A 493 -5.13 19.42 7.25
N GLU A 494 -5.41 20.63 7.73
CA GLU A 494 -6.14 20.86 8.98
C GLU A 494 -7.57 20.31 8.89
N GLU A 495 -8.22 20.42 7.74
CA GLU A 495 -9.57 19.88 7.52
C GLU A 495 -9.55 18.35 7.43
N VAL A 496 -8.51 17.74 6.83
CA VAL A 496 -8.33 16.27 6.88
C VAL A 496 -8.15 15.82 8.32
N VAL A 497 -7.27 16.48 9.09
CA VAL A 497 -7.05 16.18 10.52
C VAL A 497 -8.34 16.33 11.31
N ALA A 498 -9.08 17.42 11.10
CA ALA A 498 -10.35 17.65 11.81
C ALA A 498 -11.41 16.60 11.46
N PHE A 499 -11.52 16.20 10.19
CA PHE A 499 -12.45 15.16 9.77
C PHE A 499 -12.11 13.81 10.40
N VAL A 500 -10.84 13.39 10.32
CA VAL A 500 -10.38 12.14 10.94
C VAL A 500 -10.54 12.17 12.46
N ALA A 501 -10.25 13.29 13.12
CA ALA A 501 -10.46 13.44 14.56
C ALA A 501 -11.95 13.32 14.94
N GLY A 502 -12.85 13.88 14.14
CA GLY A 502 -14.31 13.73 14.33
C GLY A 502 -14.77 12.28 14.14
N PHE A 503 -14.26 11.61 13.09
CA PHE A 503 -14.48 10.18 12.88
C PHE A 503 -14.00 9.34 14.08
N ASN A 504 -12.79 9.60 14.58
CA ASN A 504 -12.24 8.92 15.76
C ASN A 504 -13.10 9.12 17.01
N ARG A 505 -13.75 10.29 17.18
CA ARG A 505 -14.70 10.52 18.27
C ARG A 505 -15.90 9.57 18.18
N LEU A 506 -16.44 9.34 16.98
CA LEU A 506 -17.53 8.37 16.77
C LEU A 506 -17.07 6.94 17.08
N VAL A 507 -15.87 6.54 16.64
CA VAL A 507 -15.29 5.22 16.98
C VAL A 507 -15.12 5.08 18.50
N LYS A 508 -14.58 6.09 19.20
CA LYS A 508 -14.45 6.09 20.67
C LYS A 508 -15.80 5.97 21.38
N MET A 509 -16.87 6.55 20.84
CA MET A 509 -18.22 6.39 21.37
C MET A 509 -18.73 4.97 21.20
N LYS A 510 -18.55 4.36 20.04
CA LYS A 510 -18.89 2.96 19.80
C LYS A 510 -18.21 2.04 20.82
N LEU A 511 -16.91 2.22 21.09
CA LEU A 511 -16.15 1.41 22.04
C LEU A 511 -16.65 1.54 23.50
N ARG A 512 -17.18 2.70 23.88
CA ARG A 512 -17.73 2.94 25.23
C ARG A 512 -19.10 2.32 25.46
N GLY A 513 -19.76 1.89 24.41
CA GLY A 513 -21.11 1.32 24.47
C GLY A 513 -22.24 2.33 24.68
N PRO A 514 -23.50 1.87 24.68
CA PRO A 514 -24.67 2.71 24.86
C PRO A 514 -24.69 3.33 26.27
N GLY A 515 -24.62 4.66 26.37
CA GLY A 515 -24.60 5.42 27.62
C GLY A 515 -23.59 6.55 27.70
N ALA A 516 -22.77 6.73 26.69
CA ALA A 516 -21.88 7.88 26.59
C ALA A 516 -22.69 9.18 26.41
N SER A 517 -22.34 10.21 27.18
CA SER A 517 -23.05 11.49 27.26
C SER A 517 -22.97 12.39 26.04
N ASP A 518 -22.17 12.01 25.04
CA ASP A 518 -21.96 12.77 23.82
C ASP A 518 -23.08 12.47 22.82
N MET A 519 -23.60 13.48 22.17
CA MET A 519 -24.60 13.31 21.11
C MET A 519 -23.89 12.99 19.78
N PRO A 520 -24.01 11.76 19.23
CA PRO A 520 -23.46 11.42 17.92
C PRO A 520 -23.86 12.41 16.84
N GLN A 521 -25.09 12.93 16.93
CA GLN A 521 -25.66 13.87 15.96
C GLN A 521 -24.87 15.17 15.86
N THR A 522 -24.38 15.74 16.96
CA THR A 522 -23.57 16.97 16.92
C THR A 522 -22.27 16.75 16.17
N ILE A 523 -21.61 15.60 16.37
CA ILE A 523 -20.37 15.28 15.64
C ILE A 523 -20.68 15.10 14.15
N LEU A 524 -21.76 14.41 13.81
CA LEU A 524 -22.18 14.22 12.41
C LEU A 524 -22.53 15.56 11.74
N ASP A 525 -23.17 16.47 12.43
CA ASP A 525 -23.52 17.80 11.92
C ASP A 525 -22.24 18.64 11.68
N ASP A 526 -21.27 18.59 12.60
CA ASP A 526 -19.97 19.25 12.45
C ASP A 526 -19.20 18.70 11.23
N LEU A 527 -19.13 17.37 11.09
CA LEU A 527 -18.47 16.71 9.98
C LEU A 527 -19.17 16.99 8.65
N THR A 528 -20.51 17.00 8.63
CA THR A 528 -21.30 17.35 7.45
C THR A 528 -21.04 18.80 7.02
N THR A 529 -20.96 19.70 7.97
CA THR A 529 -20.67 21.12 7.73
C THR A 529 -19.28 21.29 7.13
N LEU A 530 -18.27 20.66 7.75
CA LEU A 530 -16.88 20.67 7.26
C LEU A 530 -16.78 20.15 5.82
N ALA A 531 -17.33 18.95 5.57
CA ALA A 531 -17.30 18.31 4.27
C ALA A 531 -18.02 19.15 3.20
N SER A 532 -19.19 19.68 3.50
CA SER A 532 -19.99 20.51 2.59
C SER A 532 -19.29 21.83 2.24
N GLN A 533 -18.67 22.50 3.20
CA GLN A 533 -17.91 23.72 2.97
C GLN A 533 -16.70 23.46 2.05
N THR A 534 -15.98 22.38 2.31
CA THR A 534 -14.85 21.95 1.50
C THR A 534 -15.27 21.63 0.06
N ARG A 535 -16.37 20.89 -0.12
CA ARG A 535 -16.90 20.57 -1.46
C ARG A 535 -17.32 21.81 -2.23
N ARG A 536 -18.02 22.75 -1.60
CA ARG A 536 -18.39 24.03 -2.23
C ARG A 536 -17.16 24.80 -2.70
N ARG A 537 -16.14 24.88 -1.87
CA ARG A 537 -14.87 25.55 -2.23
C ARG A 537 -14.18 24.86 -3.40
N TYR A 538 -14.16 23.52 -3.42
CA TYR A 538 -13.61 22.75 -4.53
C TYR A 538 -14.32 23.01 -5.84
N LEU A 539 -15.65 23.04 -5.85
CA LEU A 539 -16.48 23.29 -7.05
C LEU A 539 -16.36 24.73 -7.58
N THR A 540 -16.05 25.69 -6.72
CA THR A 540 -15.89 27.11 -7.10
C THR A 540 -14.44 27.48 -7.44
N ARG A 541 -13.50 26.53 -7.31
CA ARG A 541 -12.09 26.75 -7.65
C ARG A 541 -11.94 27.01 -9.14
N PRO A 542 -11.20 28.09 -9.56
CA PRO A 542 -10.83 28.23 -10.96
C PRO A 542 -10.07 26.98 -11.41
N LEU A 543 -10.42 26.43 -12.59
CA LEU A 543 -9.64 25.36 -13.19
C LEU A 543 -8.18 25.80 -13.25
N ALA A 544 -7.28 24.99 -12.68
CA ALA A 544 -5.85 25.26 -12.75
C ALA A 544 -5.46 25.41 -14.23
N ALA A 545 -4.72 26.48 -14.53
CA ALA A 545 -4.18 26.63 -15.88
C ALA A 545 -3.33 25.38 -16.21
N PRO A 546 -3.43 24.84 -17.43
CA PRO A 546 -2.63 23.69 -17.82
C PRO A 546 -1.14 24.00 -17.57
N ALA A 547 -0.40 23.02 -17.07
CA ALA A 547 1.02 23.13 -16.81
C ALA A 547 1.72 23.71 -18.05
N LYS A 548 2.58 24.72 -17.87
CA LYS A 548 3.32 25.30 -18.99
C LYS A 548 4.08 24.20 -19.72
N PRO A 549 4.03 24.17 -21.06
CA PRO A 549 4.83 23.22 -21.83
C PRO A 549 6.32 23.37 -21.47
N PRO A 550 7.09 22.29 -21.49
CA PRO A 550 8.49 22.32 -21.13
C PRO A 550 9.25 23.34 -21.98
N ASN A 551 10.13 24.10 -21.33
CA ASN A 551 11.05 24.98 -22.04
C ASN A 551 12.09 24.12 -22.79
N THR A 552 11.88 23.88 -24.07
CA THR A 552 12.67 23.01 -24.94
C THR A 552 14.09 23.52 -25.24
N ALA A 553 14.58 24.55 -24.55
CA ALA A 553 15.84 25.22 -24.79
C ALA A 553 16.94 24.89 -23.76
N GLN A 554 17.14 23.61 -23.40
CA GLN A 554 18.38 23.20 -22.73
C GLN A 554 19.07 22.08 -23.52
N PRO A 555 20.40 22.19 -23.79
CA PRO A 555 21.13 21.16 -24.51
C PRO A 555 21.29 19.89 -23.65
N PRO A 556 21.43 18.70 -24.28
CA PRO A 556 21.62 17.46 -23.56
C PRO A 556 22.91 17.47 -22.75
N ILE A 557 22.81 17.01 -21.51
CA ILE A 557 23.96 16.83 -20.61
C ILE A 557 24.88 15.75 -21.24
N GLU A 558 26.13 16.12 -21.53
CA GLU A 558 27.15 15.16 -21.98
C GLU A 558 27.30 14.00 -21.00
N ALA A 559 27.13 12.79 -21.51
CA ALA A 559 27.23 11.54 -20.76
C ALA A 559 28.60 11.38 -20.10
N ARG A 560 28.72 11.67 -18.82
CA ARG A 560 29.81 11.13 -18.00
C ARG A 560 29.53 9.64 -17.77
N ARG A 561 30.27 8.80 -18.50
CA ARG A 561 30.31 7.34 -18.29
C ARG A 561 30.75 7.05 -16.87
N THR A 562 29.83 6.78 -15.95
CA THR A 562 30.13 6.23 -14.63
C THR A 562 30.09 4.72 -14.75
N ARG A 563 31.26 4.07 -14.61
CA ARG A 563 31.40 2.61 -14.56
C ARG A 563 30.65 2.07 -13.36
N LEU A 564 29.83 1.05 -13.58
CA LEU A 564 29.26 0.19 -12.55
C LEU A 564 30.38 -0.27 -11.60
N THR A 565 30.33 0.18 -10.36
CA THR A 565 31.17 -0.35 -9.29
C THR A 565 30.40 -1.50 -8.63
N VAL A 566 30.75 -2.72 -9.00
CA VAL A 566 30.35 -3.92 -8.26
C VAL A 566 31.14 -3.88 -6.95
N ILE A 567 30.44 -3.73 -5.84
CA ILE A 567 31.05 -3.88 -4.51
C ILE A 567 31.19 -5.38 -4.26
N PRO A 568 32.41 -5.92 -4.07
CA PRO A 568 32.59 -7.32 -3.72
C PRO A 568 32.06 -7.59 -2.31
N SER A 569 31.36 -8.70 -2.16
CA SER A 569 30.98 -9.26 -0.88
C SER A 569 32.18 -9.97 -0.25
N ASP A 570 33.00 -9.26 0.51
CA ASP A 570 34.00 -9.88 1.38
C ASP A 570 33.87 -9.37 2.81
N GLY A 571 33.69 -10.31 3.73
CA GLY A 571 34.02 -10.18 5.13
C GLY A 571 32.85 -10.20 6.12
N ALA A 572 32.31 -11.39 6.40
CA ALA A 572 31.72 -11.67 7.71
C ALA A 572 32.85 -11.92 8.72
N PRO A 573 32.90 -11.27 9.89
CA PRO A 573 33.68 -11.76 11.00
C PRO A 573 32.95 -12.89 11.72
N GLN A 574 33.72 -13.87 12.17
CA GLN A 574 33.35 -15.06 12.91
C GLN A 574 32.56 -14.79 14.20
#